data_a1c71cac3a3bfc1d8162b6f5ea26e73b
#
_entry.id   a1c71cac3a3bfc1d8162b6f5ea26e73b
#
_cell.length_a   1.000
_cell.length_b   1.000
_cell.length_c   1.000
_cell.angle_alpha   90.00
_cell.angle_beta   90.00
_cell.angle_gamma   90.00
#
_symmetry.space_group_name_H-M   'P 1'
#
loop_
_entity.id
_entity.type
_entity.pdbx_description
1 polymer ?
#
loop_
_entity_poly.entity_id
_entity_poly.type
_entity_poly.pdbx_seq_one_letter_code
_entity_poly.pdbx_strand_id
1 'polypeptide(L)' 'MTSIGDGQFHKGQPVWVVEPDGSQRAADFVGEGELSAWFGGSPSVIVVYLDTRTGEAVEVDRVIPRDA' A
#
# COMPACT_ATOMS: atom_id res chain seq x y z
N MET A 1 -13.61 -17.71 0.60
CA MET A 1 -13.21 -17.40 0.51
C MET A 1 -12.53 -16.62 0.35
N THR A 2 -12.17 -16.49 0.27
CA THR A 2 -11.55 -15.78 0.28
C THR A 2 -11.26 -14.93 -0.51
N SER A 3 -11.38 -14.16 -0.53
CA SER A 3 -11.27 -13.33 -1.26
C SER A 3 -10.10 -12.80 -1.44
N ILE A 4 -9.58 -12.89 -2.38
CA ILE A 4 -8.39 -12.66 -2.62
C ILE A 4 -8.00 -11.34 -2.67
N GLY A 5 -8.33 -10.55 -3.50
CA GLY A 5 -7.80 -9.29 -3.68
C GLY A 5 -7.97 -8.43 -2.50
N ASP A 6 -9.08 -8.54 -1.90
CA ASP A 6 -9.29 -7.68 -0.80
C ASP A 6 -8.65 -8.21 0.41
N GLY A 7 -8.09 -9.36 0.36
CA GLY A 7 -7.48 -9.92 1.52
C GLY A 7 -6.05 -9.54 1.71
N GLN A 8 -5.51 -8.72 0.84
CA GLN A 8 -4.11 -8.45 0.94
C GLN A 8 -3.74 -7.66 2.17
N PHE A 9 -4.49 -6.64 2.49
CA PHE A 9 -4.12 -5.77 3.59
C PHE A 9 -5.34 -5.35 4.37
N HIS A 10 -5.15 -5.09 5.64
CA HIS A 10 -6.20 -4.60 6.52
C HIS A 10 -5.88 -3.19 6.94
N LYS A 11 -6.90 -2.41 7.20
CA LYS A 11 -6.70 -1.06 7.71
C LYS A 11 -5.85 -1.11 8.97
N GLY A 12 -4.80 -0.32 8.99
CA GLY A 12 -3.89 -0.30 10.11
C GLY A 12 -2.80 -1.33 10.05
N GLN A 13 -2.79 -2.17 9.02
CA GLN A 13 -1.78 -3.20 8.92
C GLN A 13 -0.42 -2.60 8.61
N PRO A 14 0.65 -3.03 9.29
CA PRO A 14 1.98 -2.54 8.96
C PRO A 14 2.41 -3.06 7.60
N VAL A 15 3.00 -2.20 6.81
CA VAL A 15 3.48 -2.55 5.48
C VAL A 15 4.80 -1.86 5.21
N TRP A 16 5.52 -2.36 4.22
CA TRP A 16 6.65 -1.67 3.64
C TRP A 16 6.25 -1.16 2.28
N VAL A 17 6.67 0.04 1.96
CA VAL A 17 6.49 0.58 0.61
C VAL A 17 7.86 0.58 -0.04
N VAL A 18 7.97 -0.11 -1.17
CA VAL A 18 9.25 -0.23 -1.87
C VAL A 18 9.38 0.96 -2.80
N GLU A 19 10.41 1.75 -2.59
CA GLU A 19 10.66 2.94 -3.38
C GLU A 19 11.31 2.58 -4.70
N PRO A 20 11.27 3.50 -5.66
CA PRO A 20 11.88 3.20 -6.96
C PRO A 20 13.36 2.84 -6.89
N ASP A 21 14.07 3.34 -5.88
CA ASP A 21 15.47 3.02 -5.76
C ASP A 21 15.71 1.71 -5.02
N GLY A 22 14.64 1.02 -4.65
CA GLY A 22 14.76 -0.26 -3.97
C GLY A 22 14.73 -0.17 -2.46
N SER A 23 14.76 1.00 -1.90
CA SER A 23 14.68 1.12 -0.45
C SER A 23 13.25 0.87 0.00
N GLN A 24 13.09 0.66 1.28
CA GLN A 24 11.78 0.38 1.84
C GLN A 24 11.47 1.40 2.93
N ARG A 25 10.24 1.85 2.95
CA ARG A 25 9.78 2.77 3.99
C ARG A 25 8.65 2.12 4.76
N ALA A 26 8.68 2.28 6.06
CA ALA A 26 7.63 1.72 6.90
C ALA A 26 6.40 2.60 6.83
N ALA A 27 5.25 1.96 6.72
CA ALA A 27 3.99 2.66 6.63
C ALA A 27 2.89 1.78 7.18
N ASP A 28 1.73 2.36 7.35
CA ASP A 28 0.55 1.61 7.72
C ASP A 28 -0.46 1.72 6.58
N PHE A 29 -1.09 0.61 6.28
CA PHE A 29 -2.12 0.59 5.25
C PHE A 29 -3.37 1.26 5.79
N VAL A 30 -3.95 2.15 5.02
CA VAL A 30 -5.16 2.84 5.45
C VAL A 30 -6.38 2.36 4.68
N GLY A 31 -6.25 2.17 3.40
CA GLY A 31 -7.38 1.73 2.60
C GLY A 31 -7.03 1.75 1.15
N GLU A 32 -8.01 1.44 0.33
CA GLU A 32 -7.78 1.43 -1.10
C GLU A 32 -7.92 2.81 -1.65
N GLY A 33 -7.06 3.15 -2.58
CA GLY A 33 -7.09 4.46 -3.17
C GLY A 33 -8.04 4.51 -4.35
N GLU A 34 -8.03 5.65 -4.98
CA GLU A 34 -8.85 5.81 -6.16
C GLU A 34 -8.33 4.92 -7.27
N LEU A 35 -9.25 4.45 -8.05
CA LEU A 35 -8.84 3.61 -9.12
C LEU A 35 -8.18 4.35 -10.20
N SER A 36 -7.12 3.81 -10.70
CA SER A 36 -6.54 4.32 -11.90
C SER A 36 -6.49 3.23 -12.92
N ALA A 37 -7.30 2.23 -12.76
CA ALA A 37 -7.27 1.09 -13.65
C ALA A 37 -7.63 1.45 -15.07
N TRP A 38 -8.40 2.51 -15.24
CA TRP A 38 -8.75 2.89 -16.59
C TRP A 38 -7.56 3.44 -17.36
N PHE A 39 -6.44 3.65 -16.68
CA PHE A 39 -5.22 3.98 -17.38
C PHE A 39 -4.40 2.73 -17.64
N GLY A 40 -4.87 1.59 -17.20
CA GLY A 40 -4.11 0.39 -17.37
C GLY A 40 -3.07 0.13 -16.30
N GLY A 41 -3.04 0.92 -15.26
CA GLY A 41 -2.07 0.73 -14.21
C GLY A 41 -2.58 -0.14 -13.09
N SER A 42 -1.71 -0.44 -12.15
CA SER A 42 -2.10 -1.20 -10.98
C SER A 42 -3.01 -0.38 -10.09
N PRO A 43 -3.87 -1.02 -9.34
CA PRO A 43 -4.66 -0.31 -8.36
C PRO A 43 -3.75 0.36 -7.34
N SER A 44 -4.21 1.45 -6.77
CA SER A 44 -3.45 2.14 -5.75
C SER A 44 -4.08 1.91 -4.39
N VAL A 45 -3.27 2.07 -3.36
CA VAL A 45 -3.73 1.99 -1.99
C VAL A 45 -3.22 3.23 -1.27
N ILE A 46 -3.87 3.56 -0.17
CA ILE A 46 -3.46 4.70 0.63
C ILE A 46 -2.70 4.18 1.84
N VAL A 47 -1.53 4.74 2.06
CA VAL A 47 -0.72 4.37 3.22
C VAL A 47 -0.32 5.65 3.94
N VAL A 48 0.00 5.52 5.21
CA VAL A 48 0.52 6.63 6.00
C VAL A 48 1.94 6.24 6.39
N TYR A 49 2.91 7.02 5.95
CA TYR A 49 4.30 6.76 6.28
C TYR A 49 4.56 7.10 7.74
N LEU A 50 5.30 6.24 8.40
CA LEU A 50 5.53 6.43 9.84
C LEU A 50 6.48 7.57 10.12
N ASP A 51 7.44 7.79 9.25
CA ASP A 51 8.44 8.81 9.51
C ASP A 51 7.90 10.22 9.31
N THR A 52 7.01 10.40 8.35
CA THR A 52 6.49 11.72 8.06
C THR A 52 5.05 11.90 8.50
N ARG A 53 4.38 10.81 8.78
CA ARG A 53 2.97 10.82 9.17
C ARG A 53 2.10 11.40 8.07
N THR A 54 2.52 11.25 6.83
CA THR A 54 1.74 11.76 5.70
C THR A 54 1.14 10.60 4.95
N GLY A 55 -0.06 10.83 4.45
CA GLY A 55 -0.75 9.82 3.64
C GLY A 55 -0.45 10.00 2.18
N GLU A 56 -0.25 8.90 1.48
CA GLU A 56 0.02 8.95 0.05
C GLU A 56 -0.61 7.75 -0.62
N ALA A 57 -0.94 7.94 -1.89
CA ALA A 57 -1.42 6.84 -2.71
C ALA A 57 -0.23 6.20 -3.40
N VAL A 58 -0.10 4.91 -3.28
CA VAL A 58 0.98 4.18 -3.92
C VAL A 58 0.41 2.98 -4.63
N GLU A 59 1.12 2.48 -5.62
CA GLU A 59 0.67 1.30 -6.34
C GLU A 59 0.76 0.09 -5.43
N VAL A 60 -0.26 -0.75 -5.48
CA VAL A 60 -0.33 -1.89 -4.58
C VAL A 60 0.86 -2.83 -4.81
N ASP A 61 1.41 -2.84 -6.02
CA ASP A 61 2.56 -3.69 -6.32
C ASP A 61 3.78 -3.34 -5.50
N ARG A 62 3.82 -2.14 -4.96
CA ARG A 62 4.97 -1.67 -4.23
C ARG A 62 4.82 -1.86 -2.73
N VAL A 63 3.73 -2.46 -2.30
CA VAL A 63 3.42 -2.58 -0.88
C VAL A 63 3.53 -4.05 -0.49
N ILE A 64 4.31 -4.33 0.54
CA ILE A 64 4.44 -5.69 1.03
C ILE A 64 4.18 -5.70 2.53
N PRO A 65 3.71 -6.81 3.07
CA PRO A 65 3.43 -6.87 4.50
C PRO A 65 4.69 -6.67 5.32
N ARG A 66 4.56 -6.01 6.44
CA ARG A 66 5.67 -5.84 7.36
C ARG A 66 5.35 -6.60 8.63
N ASP A 67 6.14 -7.60 8.90
CA ASP A 67 5.97 -8.39 10.11
C ASP A 67 6.64 -7.65 11.23
N ALA A 68 5.88 -7.13 12.10
CA ALA A 68 6.44 -6.31 13.16
C ALA A 68 6.86 -7.13 14.35
#